data_5ab810caf69b780cd4eaaa8fc093c30b
#
_entry.id   5ab810caf69b780cd4eaaa8fc093c30b
#
_cell.length_a   1.000
_cell.length_b   1.000
_cell.length_c   1.000
_cell.angle_alpha   90.00
_cell.angle_beta   90.00
_cell.angle_gamma   90.00
#
_symmetry.space_group_name_H-M   'P 1'
#
loop_
_entity.id
_entity.type
_entity.pdbx_description
1 polymer ?
#
loop_
_entity_poly.entity_id
_entity_poly.type
_entity_poly.pdbx_seq_one_letter_code
_entity_poly.pdbx_strand_id
1 'polypeptide(L)'
;MNNIKRIFIFPLTLLFSLSISANDQLPEIEYEKFTLPNGLRVIVHEDRKIPVVAVNVWYHVGSKDELPGKTGFAHLFEHLMFNGTENYNDEYFAPFQKVGATDMNGTTNNDRTNYFQNVPTTAIDLALWMESDRMGHLLGVVDQEKLDEQRGVVQNEKRQGENQPYGRVFLQASKATFPEGHPYSWTTIGSMEDLNAA
;
A
#
# COMPACT_ATOMS: atom_id res chain seq x y z
N MET A 1 34.36 18.37 79.93
CA MET A 1 33.81 17.38 78.97
C MET A 1 32.78 18.13 78.15
N ASN A 2 33.18 18.64 76.98
CA ASN A 2 32.30 19.45 76.08
C ASN A 2 31.67 18.57 75.00
N ASN A 3 30.36 18.39 75.08
CA ASN A 3 29.58 17.72 74.03
C ASN A 3 29.26 18.69 72.88
N ILE A 4 29.96 18.57 71.80
CA ILE A 4 29.65 19.30 70.52
C ILE A 4 28.58 18.51 69.81
N LYS A 5 27.33 19.04 69.77
CA LYS A 5 26.26 18.52 68.93
C LYS A 5 26.53 18.94 67.46
N ARG A 6 26.84 18.00 66.60
CA ARG A 6 26.92 18.23 65.15
C ARG A 6 25.51 18.36 64.61
N ILE A 7 25.17 19.55 64.09
CA ILE A 7 23.94 19.80 63.33
C ILE A 7 24.25 19.40 61.90
N PHE A 8 23.59 18.36 61.40
CA PHE A 8 23.57 18.00 59.98
C PHE A 8 22.54 18.89 59.25
N ILE A 9 23.01 19.84 58.43
CA ILE A 9 22.17 20.60 57.52
C ILE A 9 22.09 19.77 56.20
N PHE A 10 20.92 19.19 55.94
CA PHE A 10 20.62 18.59 54.65
C PHE A 10 20.29 19.73 53.67
N PRO A 11 20.97 19.83 52.52
CA PRO A 11 20.54 20.77 51.48
C PRO A 11 19.26 20.22 50.83
N LEU A 12 18.16 20.95 50.98
CA LEU A 12 16.92 20.74 50.30
C LEU A 12 17.10 21.22 48.84
N THR A 13 17.46 20.30 47.94
CA THR A 13 17.50 20.57 46.49
C THR A 13 16.08 20.65 45.96
N LEU A 14 15.62 21.88 45.68
CA LEU A 14 14.34 22.16 45.04
C LEU A 14 14.45 21.76 43.57
N LEU A 15 13.91 20.58 43.21
CA LEU A 15 13.75 20.15 41.84
C LEU A 15 12.62 20.97 41.19
N PHE A 16 12.98 21.98 40.43
CA PHE A 16 12.07 22.66 39.51
C PHE A 16 11.75 21.71 38.33
N SER A 17 10.60 21.07 38.39
CA SER A 17 10.03 20.33 37.25
C SER A 17 9.59 21.38 36.20
N LEU A 18 10.41 21.63 35.18
CA LEU A 18 9.97 22.31 33.99
C LEU A 18 9.00 21.38 33.24
N SER A 19 7.71 21.61 33.44
CA SER A 19 6.69 21.03 32.59
C SER A 19 6.80 21.67 31.20
N ILE A 20 7.53 21.04 30.30
CA ILE A 20 7.46 21.39 28.86
C ILE A 20 6.08 20.86 28.41
N SER A 21 5.11 21.75 28.33
CA SER A 21 3.87 21.48 27.60
C SER A 21 4.26 21.41 26.10
N ALA A 22 4.52 20.21 25.61
CA ALA A 22 4.52 20.00 24.19
C ALA A 22 3.09 20.33 23.69
N ASN A 23 3.01 21.31 22.81
CA ASN A 23 1.74 21.62 22.16
C ASN A 23 1.51 20.49 21.14
N ASP A 24 0.86 19.41 21.57
CA ASP A 24 0.58 18.18 20.80
C ASP A 24 -0.56 18.40 19.78
N GLN A 25 -0.62 19.57 19.16
CA GLN A 25 -1.49 19.76 18.02
C GLN A 25 -0.79 19.14 16.81
N LEU A 26 -1.32 17.98 16.39
CA LEU A 26 -0.95 17.41 15.09
C LEU A 26 -1.18 18.46 14.00
N PRO A 27 -0.27 18.59 13.03
CA PRO A 27 -0.47 19.52 11.94
C PRO A 27 -1.77 19.17 11.20
N GLU A 28 -2.65 20.15 11.03
CA GLU A 28 -3.85 20.01 10.23
C GLU A 28 -3.44 19.96 8.75
N ILE A 29 -3.83 18.89 8.06
CA ILE A 29 -3.59 18.73 6.63
C ILE A 29 -4.84 19.22 5.90
N GLU A 30 -4.74 20.38 5.28
CA GLU A 30 -5.80 20.91 4.42
C GLU A 30 -5.91 20.07 3.14
N TYR A 31 -7.15 19.72 2.76
CA TYR A 31 -7.41 18.99 1.52
C TYR A 31 -8.78 19.35 0.95
N GLU A 32 -8.92 19.20 -0.34
CA GLU A 32 -10.21 19.21 -1.03
C GLU A 32 -10.68 17.79 -1.29
N LYS A 33 -11.99 17.55 -1.12
CA LYS A 33 -12.61 16.27 -1.43
C LYS A 33 -13.89 16.49 -2.22
N PHE A 34 -13.98 15.82 -3.36
CA PHE A 34 -15.15 15.87 -4.23
C PHE A 34 -15.40 14.54 -4.93
N THR A 35 -16.56 14.42 -5.57
CA THR A 35 -16.93 13.22 -6.34
C THR A 35 -17.23 13.62 -7.77
N LEU A 36 -16.65 12.93 -8.73
CA LEU A 36 -16.94 13.12 -10.15
C LEU A 36 -18.31 12.54 -10.52
N PRO A 37 -18.92 12.96 -11.66
CA PRO A 37 -20.22 12.44 -12.10
C PRO A 37 -20.30 10.92 -12.26
N ASN A 38 -19.19 10.26 -12.53
CA ASN A 38 -19.08 8.80 -12.63
C ASN A 38 -18.93 8.09 -11.26
N GLY A 39 -18.95 8.84 -10.15
CA GLY A 39 -18.81 8.29 -8.79
C GLY A 39 -17.38 8.20 -8.26
N LEU A 40 -16.37 8.52 -9.05
CA LEU A 40 -14.98 8.54 -8.59
C LEU A 40 -14.79 9.63 -7.52
N ARG A 41 -14.32 9.23 -6.35
CA ARG A 41 -13.98 10.15 -5.25
C ARG A 41 -12.54 10.62 -5.41
N VAL A 42 -12.35 11.92 -5.33
CA VAL A 42 -11.04 12.57 -5.48
C VAL A 42 -10.71 13.32 -4.20
N ILE A 43 -9.48 13.19 -3.75
CA ILE A 43 -8.92 13.95 -2.64
C ILE A 43 -7.66 14.64 -3.16
N VAL A 44 -7.57 15.95 -2.98
CA VAL A 44 -6.44 16.76 -3.40
C VAL A 44 -5.88 17.49 -2.18
N HIS A 45 -4.60 17.28 -1.90
CA HIS A 45 -3.83 18.07 -0.95
C HIS A 45 -2.75 18.83 -1.72
N GLU A 46 -2.71 20.15 -1.57
CA GLU A 46 -1.74 21.00 -2.26
C GLU A 46 -0.60 21.40 -1.32
N ASP A 47 0.63 20.92 -1.62
CA ASP A 47 1.87 21.39 -1.01
C ASP A 47 2.87 21.78 -2.11
N ARG A 48 3.13 23.08 -2.25
CA ARG A 48 3.98 23.64 -3.32
C ARG A 48 5.46 23.71 -2.98
N LYS A 49 5.92 23.03 -1.93
CA LYS A 49 7.32 23.09 -1.51
C LYS A 49 8.28 22.46 -2.52
N ILE A 50 7.82 21.44 -3.25
CA ILE A 50 8.60 20.75 -4.28
C ILE A 50 7.75 20.55 -5.55
N PRO A 51 8.36 20.56 -6.75
CA PRO A 51 7.64 20.41 -8.02
C PRO A 51 7.33 18.94 -8.34
N VAL A 52 6.73 18.20 -7.42
CA VAL A 52 6.36 16.77 -7.54
C VAL A 52 4.91 16.59 -7.15
N VAL A 53 4.23 15.70 -7.84
CA VAL A 53 2.86 15.26 -7.53
C VAL A 53 2.87 13.76 -7.24
N ALA A 54 2.35 13.36 -6.08
CA ALA A 54 2.02 11.98 -5.78
C ALA A 54 0.61 11.68 -6.29
N VAL A 55 0.47 10.74 -7.21
CA VAL A 55 -0.81 10.21 -7.68
C VAL A 55 -0.98 8.82 -7.06
N ASN A 56 -2.11 8.60 -6.39
CA ASN A 56 -2.44 7.31 -5.77
C ASN A 56 -3.90 6.97 -6.06
N VAL A 57 -4.11 5.90 -6.80
CA VAL A 57 -5.43 5.37 -7.11
C VAL A 57 -5.72 4.18 -6.20
N TRP A 58 -6.84 4.23 -5.50
CA TRP A 58 -7.23 3.27 -4.48
C TRP A 58 -8.50 2.52 -4.89
N TYR A 59 -8.39 1.21 -5.02
CA TYR A 59 -9.51 0.30 -5.23
C TYR A 59 -9.89 -0.35 -3.90
N HIS A 60 -11.14 -0.25 -3.50
CA HIS A 60 -11.65 -0.88 -2.27
C HIS A 60 -11.98 -2.36 -2.52
N VAL A 61 -11.00 -3.08 -3.04
CA VAL A 61 -11.03 -4.52 -3.32
C VAL A 61 -9.70 -5.11 -2.89
N GLY A 62 -9.75 -6.20 -2.12
CA GLY A 62 -8.56 -6.90 -1.64
C GLY A 62 -8.85 -8.37 -1.41
N SER A 63 -7.95 -9.08 -0.75
CA SER A 63 -8.10 -10.53 -0.58
C SER A 63 -9.32 -10.95 0.26
N LYS A 64 -9.92 -10.05 1.04
CA LYS A 64 -11.18 -10.33 1.76
C LYS A 64 -12.37 -10.54 0.83
N ASP A 65 -12.31 -9.99 -0.38
CA ASP A 65 -13.38 -10.03 -1.38
C ASP A 65 -13.29 -11.29 -2.26
N GLU A 66 -12.27 -12.12 -2.05
CA GLU A 66 -12.05 -13.37 -2.78
C GLU A 66 -13.01 -14.46 -2.33
N LEU A 67 -13.40 -15.29 -3.27
CA LEU A 67 -14.22 -16.47 -2.99
C LEU A 67 -13.34 -17.67 -2.60
N PRO A 68 -13.87 -18.64 -1.82
CA PRO A 68 -13.20 -19.92 -1.61
C PRO A 68 -12.79 -20.58 -2.94
N GLY A 69 -11.55 -21.07 -3.02
CA GLY A 69 -10.98 -21.64 -4.24
C GLY A 69 -10.45 -20.61 -5.24
N LYS A 70 -10.40 -19.31 -4.85
CA LYS A 70 -9.91 -18.20 -5.64
C LYS A 70 -9.01 -17.25 -4.86
N THR A 71 -8.30 -17.78 -3.84
CA THR A 71 -7.40 -16.98 -3.03
C THR A 71 -6.14 -16.60 -3.82
N GLY A 72 -5.70 -15.33 -3.68
CA GLY A 72 -4.59 -14.76 -4.43
C GLY A 72 -4.99 -14.02 -5.71
N PHE A 73 -6.27 -14.03 -6.08
CA PHE A 73 -6.73 -13.39 -7.32
C PHE A 73 -6.67 -11.87 -7.26
N ALA A 74 -6.89 -11.26 -6.11
CA ALA A 74 -6.76 -9.82 -5.94
C ALA A 74 -5.31 -9.36 -6.22
N HIS A 75 -4.32 -10.10 -5.71
CA HIS A 75 -2.91 -9.83 -5.96
C HIS A 75 -2.50 -10.18 -7.40
N LEU A 76 -2.98 -11.28 -7.96
CA LEU A 76 -2.75 -11.60 -9.38
C LEU A 76 -3.32 -10.51 -10.30
N PHE A 77 -4.49 -9.97 -9.97
CA PHE A 77 -5.07 -8.88 -10.73
C PHE A 77 -4.27 -7.57 -10.59
N GLU A 78 -3.65 -7.31 -9.42
CA GLU A 78 -2.68 -6.21 -9.27
C GLU A 78 -1.57 -6.33 -10.31
N HIS A 79 -0.98 -7.51 -10.49
CA HIS A 79 0.06 -7.75 -11.49
C HIS A 79 -0.44 -7.52 -12.92
N LEU A 80 -1.63 -8.02 -13.26
CA LEU A 80 -2.22 -7.82 -14.59
C LEU A 80 -2.40 -6.34 -14.93
N MET A 81 -2.68 -5.51 -13.93
CA MET A 81 -2.85 -4.06 -14.10
C MET A 81 -1.58 -3.33 -14.57
N PHE A 82 -0.42 -3.98 -14.56
CA PHE A 82 0.84 -3.45 -15.10
C PHE A 82 1.17 -3.91 -16.52
N ASN A 83 0.34 -4.79 -17.11
CA ASN A 83 0.62 -5.43 -18.40
C ASN A 83 0.00 -4.73 -19.61
N GLY A 84 -0.17 -3.39 -19.52
CA GLY A 84 -0.69 -2.58 -20.61
C GLY A 84 -2.20 -2.43 -20.62
N THR A 85 -2.68 -1.64 -21.58
CA THR A 85 -4.09 -1.30 -21.80
C THR A 85 -4.38 -1.31 -23.31
N GLU A 86 -5.63 -1.14 -23.73
CA GLU A 86 -6.00 -1.07 -25.14
C GLU A 86 -5.32 0.08 -25.88
N ASN A 87 -5.05 1.20 -25.20
CA ASN A 87 -4.44 2.38 -25.83
C ASN A 87 -2.91 2.46 -25.59
N TYR A 88 -2.41 1.71 -24.61
CA TYR A 88 -0.98 1.58 -24.33
C TYR A 88 -0.65 0.13 -23.93
N ASN A 89 -0.52 -0.74 -24.91
CA ASN A 89 -0.27 -2.18 -24.70
C ASN A 89 1.23 -2.49 -24.63
N ASP A 90 1.92 -1.93 -23.63
CA ASP A 90 3.35 -2.10 -23.38
C ASP A 90 3.60 -2.04 -21.87
N GLU A 91 4.86 -2.10 -21.44
CA GLU A 91 5.28 -2.03 -20.05
C GLU A 91 4.83 -0.71 -19.41
N TYR A 92 4.00 -0.82 -18.36
CA TYR A 92 3.28 0.30 -17.75
C TYR A 92 4.21 1.39 -17.19
N PHE A 93 5.36 1.03 -16.65
CA PHE A 93 6.29 1.97 -16.04
C PHE A 93 7.16 2.74 -17.05
N ALA A 94 7.27 2.26 -18.28
CA ALA A 94 8.18 2.85 -19.26
C ALA A 94 7.90 4.35 -19.57
N PRO A 95 6.66 4.82 -19.74
CA PRO A 95 6.39 6.25 -19.90
C PRO A 95 6.76 7.07 -18.66
N PHE A 96 6.53 6.53 -17.48
CA PHE A 96 6.85 7.19 -16.20
C PHE A 96 8.35 7.33 -15.99
N GLN A 97 9.12 6.30 -16.30
CA GLN A 97 10.59 6.36 -16.22
C GLN A 97 11.17 7.45 -17.13
N LYS A 98 10.61 7.62 -18.32
CA LYS A 98 11.03 8.66 -19.29
C LYS A 98 10.84 10.09 -18.78
N VAL A 99 9.85 10.31 -17.90
CA VAL A 99 9.58 11.64 -17.31
C VAL A 99 10.22 11.81 -15.93
N GLY A 100 11.00 10.83 -15.46
CA GLY A 100 11.68 10.89 -14.16
C GLY A 100 10.76 10.65 -12.96
N ALA A 101 9.73 9.84 -13.12
CA ALA A 101 8.88 9.40 -12.01
C ALA A 101 9.65 8.52 -11.01
N THR A 102 9.22 8.56 -9.76
CA THR A 102 9.77 7.77 -8.64
C THR A 102 8.66 7.07 -7.88
N ASP A 103 9.03 6.15 -6.99
CA ASP A 103 8.12 5.45 -6.08
C ASP A 103 6.91 4.81 -6.78
N MET A 104 7.13 4.30 -8.00
CA MET A 104 6.10 3.63 -8.79
C MET A 104 5.89 2.21 -8.29
N ASN A 105 4.66 1.88 -7.89
CA ASN A 105 4.32 0.53 -7.45
C ASN A 105 2.81 0.28 -7.38
N GLY A 106 2.43 -0.97 -7.15
CA GLY A 106 1.12 -1.39 -6.66
C GLY A 106 1.27 -2.14 -5.35
N THR A 107 0.21 -2.20 -4.58
CA THR A 107 0.15 -3.05 -3.38
C THR A 107 -1.26 -3.58 -3.17
N THR A 108 -1.38 -4.84 -2.74
CA THR A 108 -2.64 -5.45 -2.34
C THR A 108 -2.56 -5.91 -0.88
N ASN A 109 -3.62 -5.68 -0.13
CA ASN A 109 -3.81 -6.27 1.19
C ASN A 109 -5.21 -6.88 1.32
N ASN A 110 -5.65 -7.19 2.54
CA ASN A 110 -6.97 -7.76 2.74
C ASN A 110 -8.11 -6.87 2.25
N ASP A 111 -7.97 -5.53 2.35
CA ASP A 111 -9.08 -4.58 2.20
C ASP A 111 -9.02 -3.76 0.92
N ARG A 112 -7.85 -3.64 0.31
CA ARG A 112 -7.65 -2.72 -0.82
C ARG A 112 -6.53 -3.16 -1.75
N THR A 113 -6.57 -2.66 -2.97
CA THR A 113 -5.46 -2.62 -3.93
C THR A 113 -5.23 -1.17 -4.32
N ASN A 114 -4.00 -0.70 -4.35
CA ASN A 114 -3.70 0.65 -4.82
C ASN A 114 -2.47 0.67 -5.72
N TYR A 115 -2.42 1.70 -6.58
CA TYR A 115 -1.33 1.97 -7.50
C TYR A 115 -0.90 3.40 -7.30
N PHE A 116 0.40 3.65 -7.28
CA PHE A 116 0.92 4.98 -7.01
C PHE A 116 2.23 5.25 -7.72
N GLN A 117 2.48 6.52 -7.98
CA GLN A 117 3.69 7.07 -8.55
C GLN A 117 3.87 8.52 -8.14
N ASN A 118 5.12 8.93 -7.98
CA ASN A 118 5.49 10.33 -7.86
C ASN A 118 5.99 10.82 -9.20
N VAL A 119 5.38 11.88 -9.73
CA VAL A 119 5.75 12.46 -11.02
C VAL A 119 6.13 13.95 -10.87
N PRO A 120 7.04 14.47 -11.71
CA PRO A 120 7.19 15.92 -11.84
C PRO A 120 5.85 16.58 -12.18
N THR A 121 5.60 17.80 -11.70
CA THR A 121 4.34 18.53 -11.96
C THR A 121 4.03 18.66 -13.45
N THR A 122 5.05 18.68 -14.31
CA THR A 122 4.90 18.71 -15.78
C THR A 122 4.38 17.40 -16.40
N ALA A 123 4.36 16.32 -15.62
CA ALA A 123 3.92 14.99 -16.07
C ALA A 123 2.61 14.51 -15.40
N ILE A 124 1.89 15.41 -14.71
CA ILE A 124 0.62 15.04 -14.06
C ILE A 124 -0.43 14.55 -15.08
N ASP A 125 -0.50 15.17 -16.25
CA ASP A 125 -1.45 14.77 -17.29
C ASP A 125 -1.15 13.35 -17.79
N LEU A 126 0.13 12.99 -17.94
CA LEU A 126 0.54 11.63 -18.25
C LEU A 126 0.07 10.65 -17.17
N ALA A 127 0.30 10.97 -15.90
CA ALA A 127 -0.07 10.09 -14.80
C ALA A 127 -1.59 9.87 -14.73
N LEU A 128 -2.37 10.94 -14.86
CA LEU A 128 -3.84 10.86 -14.85
C LEU A 128 -4.37 10.11 -16.07
N TRP A 129 -3.75 10.31 -17.24
CA TRP A 129 -4.12 9.57 -18.45
C TRP A 129 -3.85 8.07 -18.30
N MET A 130 -2.67 7.69 -17.87
CA MET A 130 -2.28 6.28 -17.68
C MET A 130 -3.20 5.58 -16.67
N GLU A 131 -3.54 6.25 -15.56
CA GLU A 131 -4.45 5.70 -14.55
C GLU A 131 -5.88 5.57 -15.09
N SER A 132 -6.38 6.57 -15.81
CA SER A 132 -7.73 6.52 -16.39
C SER A 132 -7.85 5.47 -17.48
N ASP A 133 -6.80 5.30 -18.29
CA ASP A 133 -6.76 4.29 -19.34
C ASP A 133 -6.76 2.88 -18.74
N ARG A 134 -5.95 2.65 -17.74
CA ARG A 134 -5.97 1.40 -16.97
C ARG A 134 -7.33 1.08 -16.36
N MET A 135 -8.03 2.08 -15.80
CA MET A 135 -9.36 1.89 -15.25
C MET A 135 -10.42 1.51 -16.28
N GLY A 136 -10.34 2.09 -17.46
CA GLY A 136 -11.37 1.97 -18.50
C GLY A 136 -11.10 0.93 -19.58
N HIS A 137 -9.84 0.62 -19.85
CA HIS A 137 -9.39 -0.06 -21.07
C HIS A 137 -8.39 -1.22 -20.81
N LEU A 138 -8.41 -1.81 -19.61
CA LEU A 138 -7.54 -2.93 -19.27
C LEU A 138 -8.02 -4.24 -19.89
N LEU A 139 -9.33 -4.54 -19.76
CA LEU A 139 -9.84 -5.91 -19.97
C LEU A 139 -9.68 -6.40 -21.41
N GLY A 140 -9.68 -5.49 -22.38
CA GLY A 140 -9.53 -5.84 -23.80
C GLY A 140 -8.15 -6.40 -24.18
N VAL A 141 -7.15 -6.23 -23.32
CA VAL A 141 -5.77 -6.70 -23.58
C VAL A 141 -5.31 -7.81 -22.63
N VAL A 142 -6.15 -8.19 -21.68
CA VAL A 142 -5.86 -9.36 -20.80
C VAL A 142 -6.22 -10.62 -21.55
N ASP A 143 -5.20 -11.34 -21.99
CA ASP A 143 -5.30 -12.63 -22.68
C ASP A 143 -4.72 -13.78 -21.84
N GLN A 144 -4.78 -14.98 -22.37
CA GLN A 144 -4.30 -16.18 -21.68
C GLN A 144 -2.78 -16.14 -21.49
N GLU A 145 -2.02 -15.56 -22.40
CA GLU A 145 -0.56 -15.48 -22.32
C GLU A 145 -0.14 -14.58 -21.16
N LYS A 146 -0.71 -13.38 -21.05
CA LYS A 146 -0.48 -12.46 -19.94
C LYS A 146 -0.90 -13.05 -18.59
N LEU A 147 -2.05 -13.72 -18.56
CA LEU A 147 -2.53 -14.39 -17.36
C LEU A 147 -1.56 -15.49 -16.91
N ASP A 148 -1.10 -16.35 -17.80
CA ASP A 148 -0.18 -17.43 -17.49
C ASP A 148 1.19 -16.91 -17.04
N GLU A 149 1.69 -15.85 -17.67
CA GLU A 149 2.91 -15.17 -17.27
C GLU A 149 2.80 -14.63 -15.83
N GLN A 150 1.80 -13.80 -15.57
CA GLN A 150 1.65 -13.17 -14.25
C GLN A 150 1.30 -14.18 -13.15
N ARG A 151 0.56 -15.23 -13.47
CA ARG A 151 0.36 -16.37 -12.56
C ARG A 151 1.72 -16.99 -12.17
N GLY A 152 2.59 -17.19 -13.14
CA GLY A 152 3.94 -17.70 -12.91
C GLY A 152 4.77 -16.81 -11.99
N VAL A 153 4.69 -15.49 -12.17
CA VAL A 153 5.35 -14.50 -11.32
C VAL A 153 4.84 -14.60 -9.88
N VAL A 154 3.54 -14.51 -9.67
CA VAL A 154 2.92 -14.58 -8.31
C VAL A 154 3.25 -15.91 -7.62
N GLN A 155 3.24 -17.02 -8.34
CA GLN A 155 3.64 -18.33 -7.81
C GLN A 155 5.13 -18.36 -7.39
N ASN A 156 6.01 -17.68 -8.14
CA ASN A 156 7.42 -17.57 -7.78
C ASN A 156 7.61 -16.70 -6.54
N GLU A 157 6.92 -15.58 -6.43
CA GLU A 157 6.93 -14.73 -5.23
C GLU A 157 6.50 -15.52 -4.00
N LYS A 158 5.42 -16.29 -4.12
CA LYS A 158 4.96 -17.17 -3.04
C LYS A 158 6.03 -18.17 -2.61
N ARG A 159 6.67 -18.87 -3.59
CA ARG A 159 7.76 -19.82 -3.28
C ARG A 159 8.94 -19.13 -2.61
N GLN A 160 9.33 -17.95 -3.11
CA GLN A 160 10.43 -17.17 -2.52
C GLN A 160 10.10 -16.73 -1.10
N GLY A 161 8.90 -16.20 -0.87
CA GLY A 161 8.46 -15.78 0.46
C GLY A 161 8.39 -16.94 1.46
N GLU A 162 7.81 -18.09 1.07
CA GLU A 162 7.71 -19.26 1.93
C GLU A 162 9.06 -19.94 2.24
N ASN A 163 10.06 -19.77 1.38
CA ASN A 163 11.42 -20.29 1.57
C ASN A 163 12.27 -19.43 2.50
N GLN A 164 11.82 -18.20 2.86
CA GLN A 164 12.51 -17.38 3.83
C GLN A 164 12.31 -17.91 5.25
N PRO A 165 13.26 -17.67 6.17
CA PRO A 165 13.05 -17.93 7.59
C PRO A 165 11.75 -17.26 8.05
N TYR A 166 10.88 -18.01 8.74
CA TYR A 166 9.56 -17.56 9.19
C TYR A 166 8.56 -17.19 8.07
N GLY A 167 8.84 -17.54 6.79
CA GLY A 167 8.01 -17.17 5.63
C GLY A 167 6.54 -17.61 5.69
N ARG A 168 6.22 -18.60 6.54
CA ARG A 168 4.83 -19.10 6.73
C ARG A 168 4.15 -18.58 8.00
N VAL A 169 4.82 -17.71 8.78
CA VAL A 169 4.28 -17.24 10.07
C VAL A 169 2.94 -16.51 9.89
N PHE A 170 2.85 -15.61 8.92
CA PHE A 170 1.62 -14.86 8.69
C PHE A 170 0.44 -15.76 8.31
N LEU A 171 0.65 -16.77 7.45
CA LEU A 171 -0.39 -17.73 7.10
C LEU A 171 -0.87 -18.52 8.33
N GLN A 172 0.06 -18.99 9.16
CA GLN A 172 -0.28 -19.75 10.38
C GLN A 172 -0.97 -18.85 11.41
N ALA A 173 -0.51 -17.61 11.57
CA ALA A 173 -1.14 -16.65 12.45
C ALA A 173 -2.58 -16.31 12.01
N SER A 174 -2.80 -16.07 10.72
CA SER A 174 -4.13 -15.82 10.19
C SER A 174 -5.08 -16.99 10.44
N LYS A 175 -4.65 -18.22 10.15
CA LYS A 175 -5.44 -19.43 10.39
C LYS A 175 -5.72 -19.70 11.88
N ALA A 176 -4.81 -19.29 12.76
CA ALA A 176 -4.99 -19.45 14.21
C ALA A 176 -5.88 -18.36 14.81
N THR A 177 -5.93 -17.19 14.18
CA THR A 177 -6.66 -16.01 14.70
C THR A 177 -8.11 -15.99 14.20
N PHE A 178 -8.34 -16.37 12.95
CA PHE A 178 -9.65 -16.29 12.29
C PHE A 178 -10.23 -17.68 12.06
N PRO A 179 -11.55 -17.87 12.24
CA PRO A 179 -12.19 -19.14 11.95
C PRO A 179 -12.09 -19.48 10.46
N GLU A 180 -12.22 -20.78 10.15
CA GLU A 180 -12.24 -21.26 8.77
C GLU A 180 -13.35 -20.58 7.96
N GLY A 181 -13.01 -20.14 6.75
CA GLY A 181 -13.91 -19.39 5.87
C GLY A 181 -14.03 -17.89 6.18
N HIS A 182 -13.43 -17.39 7.27
CA HIS A 182 -13.36 -15.96 7.48
C HIS A 182 -12.45 -15.31 6.42
N PRO A 183 -12.83 -14.14 5.82
CA PRO A 183 -12.05 -13.49 4.76
C PRO A 183 -10.58 -13.17 5.10
N TYR A 184 -10.23 -13.15 6.37
CA TYR A 184 -8.85 -12.91 6.85
C TYR A 184 -8.11 -14.20 7.25
N SER A 185 -8.70 -15.39 7.03
CA SER A 185 -8.05 -16.66 7.36
C SER A 185 -7.02 -17.11 6.32
N TRP A 186 -6.95 -16.46 5.16
CA TRP A 186 -5.93 -16.66 4.13
C TRP A 186 -5.08 -15.42 3.91
N THR A 187 -3.96 -15.60 3.24
CA THR A 187 -3.03 -14.49 2.92
C THR A 187 -3.32 -13.93 1.53
N THR A 188 -2.95 -12.69 1.30
CA THR A 188 -3.10 -11.98 0.02
C THR A 188 -2.44 -12.72 -1.16
N ILE A 189 -1.31 -13.41 -0.91
CA ILE A 189 -0.63 -14.21 -1.95
C ILE A 189 -1.43 -15.46 -2.36
N GLY A 190 -2.43 -15.87 -1.58
CA GLY A 190 -3.28 -17.01 -1.86
C GLY A 190 -2.63 -18.39 -1.75
N SER A 191 -3.29 -19.41 -2.30
CA SER A 191 -2.78 -20.77 -2.40
C SER A 191 -2.25 -21.07 -3.81
N MET A 192 -1.33 -22.06 -3.91
CA MET A 192 -0.86 -22.52 -5.23
C MET A 192 -1.97 -23.18 -6.03
N GLU A 193 -2.88 -23.87 -5.36
CA GLU A 193 -4.01 -24.56 -5.95
C GLU A 193 -4.97 -23.55 -6.59
N ASP A 194 -5.34 -22.50 -5.85
CA ASP A 194 -6.25 -21.48 -6.33
C ASP A 194 -5.65 -20.67 -7.47
N LEU A 195 -4.35 -20.32 -7.38
CA LEU A 195 -3.65 -19.61 -8.46
C LEU A 195 -3.61 -20.44 -9.76
N ASN A 196 -3.56 -21.78 -9.68
CA ASN A 196 -3.66 -22.63 -10.86
C ASN A 196 -5.06 -22.67 -11.47
N ALA A 197 -6.08 -22.28 -10.70
CA ALA A 197 -7.47 -22.23 -11.15
C ALA A 197 -7.89 -20.87 -11.76
N ALA A 198 -6.94 -19.92 -11.84
CA ALA A 198 -7.16 -18.61 -12.45
C ALA A 198 -7.26 -18.69 -13.98
#